data_166b5ee125fd3a7bd4ba69be6f57b420
#
_entry.id   166b5ee125fd3a7bd4ba69be6f57b420
#
_cell.length_a   1.000
_cell.length_b   1.000
_cell.length_c   1.000
_cell.angle_alpha   90.00
_cell.angle_beta   90.00
_cell.angle_gamma   90.00
#
_symmetry.space_group_name_H-M   'P 1'
#
loop_
_entity.id
_entity.type
_entity.pdbx_description
1 polymer ?
#
loop_
_entity_poly.entity_id
_entity_poly.type
_entity_poly.pdbx_seq_one_letter_code
_entity_poly.pdbx_strand_id
1 'polypeptide(L)'
;MKVNLMKSGFLAASLLLCAAPLTVVAQDMPAGAWAGTWVANSAKSKFPGPAPTMDQVTIEPDGSVAVHVVSADGKTTDWSYKPQAGKSVSIQGRDNTTVEVVKVSDYRNNQIWTHEGKITQTHSTLSKDGKVQTFYGAPGTYRAPGETKAKPFSEVVVYEKQ
;
A
#
# COMPACT_ATOMS: atom_id res chain seq x y z
N MET A 1 -5.70 84.19 19.42
CA MET A 1 -5.57 82.83 19.97
C MET A 1 -5.56 81.83 18.80
N LYS A 2 -4.37 81.35 18.36
CA LYS A 2 -4.21 80.48 17.21
C LYS A 2 -3.95 79.08 17.73
N VAL A 3 -4.84 78.16 17.41
CA VAL A 3 -4.71 76.74 17.76
C VAL A 3 -3.99 76.02 16.61
N ASN A 4 -2.79 75.51 16.91
CA ASN A 4 -2.03 74.66 15.96
C ASN A 4 -2.56 73.18 16.00
N LEU A 5 -3.04 72.74 14.86
CA LEU A 5 -3.45 71.34 14.66
C LEU A 5 -2.22 70.54 14.25
N MET A 6 -1.74 69.68 15.14
CA MET A 6 -0.70 68.64 14.82
C MET A 6 -1.31 67.57 13.99
N LYS A 7 -0.78 67.32 12.76
CA LYS A 7 -1.09 66.19 11.91
C LYS A 7 -0.22 64.98 12.33
N SER A 8 -0.84 64.04 12.98
CA SER A 8 -0.21 62.71 13.22
C SER A 8 -0.31 61.85 11.96
N GLY A 9 0.85 61.60 11.34
CA GLY A 9 0.95 60.64 10.23
C GLY A 9 1.01 59.20 10.75
N PHE A 10 0.02 58.42 10.43
CA PHE A 10 0.06 56.95 10.63
C PHE A 10 0.86 56.31 9.51
N LEU A 11 2.03 55.76 9.83
CA LEU A 11 2.78 54.86 8.94
C LEU A 11 2.13 53.45 9.06
N ALA A 12 1.39 53.04 8.07
CA ALA A 12 0.92 51.66 7.95
C ALA A 12 2.06 50.80 7.37
N ALA A 13 2.71 50.03 8.23
CA ALA A 13 3.67 49.02 7.80
C ALA A 13 2.90 47.76 7.33
N SER A 14 2.81 47.59 6.01
CA SER A 14 2.23 46.38 5.42
C SER A 14 3.25 45.22 5.53
N LEU A 15 3.02 44.31 6.46
CA LEU A 15 3.73 43.01 6.49
C LEU A 15 3.20 42.14 5.33
N LEU A 16 3.98 42.01 4.26
CA LEU A 16 3.78 40.95 3.26
C LEU A 16 4.22 39.62 3.90
N LEU A 17 3.26 38.81 4.35
CA LEU A 17 3.51 37.39 4.64
C LEU A 17 3.71 36.67 3.30
N CYS A 18 4.96 36.38 2.91
CA CYS A 18 5.26 35.41 1.87
C CYS A 18 4.89 34.03 2.38
N ALA A 19 3.71 33.53 2.01
CA ALA A 19 3.36 32.13 2.17
C ALA A 19 4.19 31.31 1.16
N ALA A 20 5.34 30.80 1.59
CA ALA A 20 6.07 29.81 0.80
C ALA A 20 5.20 28.55 0.69
N PRO A 21 5.01 27.97 -0.51
CA PRO A 21 4.30 26.71 -0.64
C PRO A 21 5.07 25.63 0.12
N LEU A 22 4.45 25.03 1.13
CA LEU A 22 4.96 23.85 1.79
C LEU A 22 4.88 22.71 0.78
N THR A 23 5.98 22.45 0.07
CA THR A 23 6.12 21.22 -0.73
C THR A 23 6.20 20.06 0.24
N VAL A 24 5.08 19.33 0.38
CA VAL A 24 5.08 18.03 1.06
C VAL A 24 5.89 17.07 0.19
N VAL A 25 7.15 16.87 0.56
CA VAL A 25 7.98 15.82 -0.05
C VAL A 25 7.40 14.49 0.45
N ALA A 26 7.00 13.63 -0.50
CA ALA A 26 6.58 12.29 -0.15
C ALA A 26 7.75 11.56 0.51
N GLN A 27 7.54 11.08 1.72
CA GLN A 27 8.55 10.37 2.47
C GLN A 27 8.49 8.88 2.11
N ASP A 28 9.64 8.30 1.78
CA ASP A 28 9.78 6.86 1.61
C ASP A 28 9.33 6.14 2.89
N MET A 29 8.75 4.96 2.72
CA MET A 29 8.30 4.11 3.83
C MET A 29 9.30 2.96 4.02
N PRO A 30 10.31 3.09 4.92
CA PRO A 30 11.26 2.01 5.16
C PRO A 30 10.53 0.76 5.70
N ALA A 31 10.94 -0.40 5.21
CA ALA A 31 10.28 -1.66 5.51
C ALA A 31 10.42 -2.12 6.97
N GLY A 32 11.54 -1.81 7.62
CA GLY A 32 11.80 -2.29 8.98
C GLY A 32 11.76 -3.83 9.08
N ALA A 33 10.96 -4.36 10.00
CA ALA A 33 10.82 -5.81 10.20
C ALA A 33 10.15 -6.54 9.02
N TRP A 34 9.49 -5.82 8.11
CA TRP A 34 8.88 -6.38 6.91
C TRP A 34 9.89 -6.71 5.81
N ALA A 35 11.11 -6.13 5.87
CA ALA A 35 12.14 -6.38 4.87
C ALA A 35 12.54 -7.86 4.82
N GLY A 36 12.69 -8.38 3.61
CA GLY A 36 13.12 -9.76 3.35
C GLY A 36 12.36 -10.41 2.21
N THR A 37 12.69 -11.66 1.93
CA THR A 37 11.99 -12.51 0.97
C THR A 37 10.97 -13.38 1.69
N TRP A 38 9.76 -13.41 1.17
CA TRP A 38 8.61 -14.08 1.74
C TRP A 38 8.04 -15.06 0.70
N VAL A 39 7.83 -16.31 1.09
CA VAL A 39 7.27 -17.33 0.20
C VAL A 39 5.95 -17.83 0.79
N ALA A 40 4.91 -17.89 -0.03
CA ALA A 40 3.61 -18.37 0.38
C ALA A 40 3.65 -19.84 0.80
N ASN A 41 3.08 -20.14 1.96
CA ASN A 41 2.83 -21.49 2.43
C ASN A 41 1.42 -21.90 1.98
N SER A 42 1.32 -22.64 0.88
CA SER A 42 0.03 -23.05 0.30
C SER A 42 -0.82 -23.91 1.25
N ALA A 43 -0.20 -24.69 2.14
CA ALA A 43 -0.91 -25.52 3.12
C ALA A 43 -1.59 -24.70 4.23
N LYS A 44 -1.09 -23.46 4.50
CA LYS A 44 -1.63 -22.56 5.49
C LYS A 44 -2.50 -21.45 4.89
N SER A 45 -2.55 -21.38 3.56
CA SER A 45 -3.23 -20.32 2.80
C SER A 45 -4.59 -20.77 2.28
N LYS A 46 -5.44 -19.78 1.96
CA LYS A 46 -6.73 -19.97 1.27
C LYS A 46 -6.73 -19.14 0.01
N PHE A 47 -6.79 -19.77 -1.13
CA PHE A 47 -6.86 -19.12 -2.44
C PHE A 47 -8.26 -19.23 -3.04
N PRO A 48 -8.71 -18.25 -3.85
CA PRO A 48 -10.00 -18.32 -4.55
C PRO A 48 -10.08 -19.38 -5.65
N GLY A 49 -8.96 -20.00 -5.98
CA GLY A 49 -8.81 -21.03 -7.02
C GLY A 49 -7.68 -21.99 -6.67
N PRO A 50 -7.14 -22.70 -7.69
CA PRO A 50 -5.95 -23.51 -7.48
C PRO A 50 -4.81 -22.66 -6.91
N ALA A 51 -4.13 -23.19 -5.89
CA ALA A 51 -2.99 -22.53 -5.30
C ALA A 51 -1.89 -22.32 -6.36
N PRO A 52 -1.18 -21.16 -6.35
CA PRO A 52 -0.02 -20.98 -7.20
C PRO A 52 1.07 -22.01 -6.84
N THR A 53 1.90 -22.35 -7.82
CA THR A 53 3.06 -23.22 -7.60
C THR A 53 4.20 -22.45 -6.94
N MET A 54 4.23 -21.11 -7.12
CA MET A 54 5.10 -20.18 -6.44
C MET A 54 4.36 -18.84 -6.24
N ASP A 55 4.49 -18.25 -5.07
CA ASP A 55 4.07 -16.89 -4.78
C ASP A 55 5.10 -16.30 -3.80
N GLN A 56 5.94 -15.42 -4.32
CA GLN A 56 7.04 -14.82 -3.60
C GLN A 56 6.90 -13.30 -3.58
N VAL A 57 7.10 -12.73 -2.41
CA VAL A 57 7.16 -11.29 -2.19
C VAL A 57 8.55 -10.94 -1.65
N THR A 58 9.25 -10.02 -2.29
CA THR A 58 10.50 -9.46 -1.80
C THR A 58 10.26 -8.01 -1.40
N ILE A 59 10.60 -7.67 -0.16
CA ILE A 59 10.49 -6.32 0.39
C ILE A 59 11.89 -5.86 0.74
N GLU A 60 12.39 -4.86 0.03
CA GLU A 60 13.71 -4.28 0.25
C GLU A 60 13.73 -3.39 1.51
N PRO A 61 14.89 -3.14 2.13
CA PRO A 61 14.99 -2.26 3.30
C PRO A 61 14.45 -0.84 3.06
N ASP A 62 14.51 -0.33 1.82
CA ASP A 62 13.97 0.97 1.44
C ASP A 62 12.44 0.97 1.24
N GLY A 63 11.79 -0.18 1.46
CA GLY A 63 10.36 -0.39 1.31
C GLY A 63 9.90 -0.78 -0.09
N SER A 64 10.79 -0.86 -1.08
CA SER A 64 10.43 -1.35 -2.43
C SER A 64 9.93 -2.78 -2.37
N VAL A 65 8.86 -3.07 -3.11
CA VAL A 65 8.17 -4.38 -3.12
C VAL A 65 8.24 -4.96 -4.53
N ALA A 66 8.67 -6.21 -4.64
CA ALA A 66 8.59 -7.01 -5.85
C ALA A 66 7.83 -8.29 -5.57
N VAL A 67 6.96 -8.69 -6.50
CA VAL A 67 6.13 -9.90 -6.38
C VAL A 67 6.31 -10.75 -7.62
N HIS A 68 6.55 -12.03 -7.41
CA HIS A 68 6.69 -13.05 -8.44
C HIS A 68 5.70 -14.19 -8.17
N VAL A 69 4.78 -14.42 -9.08
CA VAL A 69 3.76 -15.47 -8.96
C VAL A 69 3.82 -16.40 -10.16
N VAL A 70 3.89 -17.69 -9.88
CA VAL A 70 3.68 -18.74 -10.90
C VAL A 70 2.38 -19.46 -10.56
N SER A 71 1.37 -19.27 -11.37
CA SER A 71 0.06 -19.88 -11.21
C SER A 71 0.10 -21.40 -11.42
N ALA A 72 -0.96 -22.11 -11.03
CA ALA A 72 -1.05 -23.57 -11.14
C ALA A 72 -0.92 -24.09 -12.59
N ASP A 73 -1.24 -23.26 -13.59
CA ASP A 73 -1.08 -23.56 -15.02
C ASP A 73 0.32 -23.19 -15.57
N GLY A 74 1.24 -22.74 -14.71
CA GLY A 74 2.61 -22.37 -15.05
C GLY A 74 2.79 -20.95 -15.60
N LYS A 75 1.73 -20.14 -15.64
CA LYS A 75 1.83 -18.75 -16.08
C LYS A 75 2.50 -17.88 -15.01
N THR A 76 3.52 -17.14 -15.43
CA THR A 76 4.24 -16.20 -14.55
C THR A 76 3.63 -14.80 -14.62
N THR A 77 3.57 -14.15 -13.46
CA THR A 77 3.18 -12.73 -13.31
C THR A 77 4.15 -12.05 -12.36
N ASP A 78 4.79 -10.98 -12.85
CA ASP A 78 5.72 -10.15 -12.08
C ASP A 78 5.18 -8.74 -11.97
N TRP A 79 5.31 -8.14 -10.80
CA TRP A 79 4.95 -6.75 -10.59
C TRP A 79 5.70 -6.15 -9.40
N SER A 80 5.83 -4.82 -9.39
CA SER A 80 6.57 -4.14 -8.33
C SER A 80 6.04 -2.72 -8.08
N TYR A 81 6.32 -2.18 -6.90
CA TYR A 81 6.03 -0.81 -6.54
C TYR A 81 6.92 -0.34 -5.37
N LYS A 82 7.05 0.97 -5.19
CA LYS A 82 7.68 1.58 -4.02
C LYS A 82 6.66 2.43 -3.28
N PRO A 83 6.22 2.01 -2.07
CA PRO A 83 5.27 2.77 -1.27
C PRO A 83 5.80 4.15 -0.90
N GLN A 84 4.92 5.15 -0.90
CA GLN A 84 5.19 6.49 -0.40
C GLN A 84 4.10 6.88 0.61
N ALA A 85 4.49 7.46 1.73
CA ALA A 85 3.54 7.84 2.78
C ALA A 85 2.45 8.79 2.25
N GLY A 86 1.17 8.41 2.45
CA GLY A 86 0.00 9.20 2.06
C GLY A 86 -0.18 9.36 0.56
N LYS A 87 0.42 8.49 -0.26
CA LYS A 87 0.28 8.55 -1.72
C LYS A 87 -0.08 7.20 -2.32
N SER A 88 -0.94 7.25 -3.31
CA SER A 88 -1.18 6.16 -4.23
C SER A 88 -0.07 6.13 -5.29
N VAL A 89 0.59 5.00 -5.48
CA VAL A 89 1.70 4.79 -6.42
C VAL A 89 1.31 3.79 -7.50
N SER A 90 1.81 3.99 -8.72
CA SER A 90 1.57 3.05 -9.83
C SER A 90 2.33 1.76 -9.62
N ILE A 91 1.75 0.65 -10.07
CA ILE A 91 2.36 -0.68 -10.02
C ILE A 91 2.97 -0.98 -11.39
N GLN A 92 4.27 -1.23 -11.43
CA GLN A 92 4.94 -1.72 -12.64
C GLN A 92 4.55 -3.17 -12.88
N GLY A 93 4.26 -3.53 -14.13
CA GLY A 93 3.78 -4.87 -14.50
C GLY A 93 2.28 -5.07 -14.32
N ARG A 94 1.51 -4.04 -13.93
CA ARG A 94 0.04 -4.05 -13.88
C ARG A 94 -0.52 -2.74 -14.40
N ASP A 95 -1.10 -2.78 -15.58
CA ASP A 95 -1.71 -1.59 -16.20
C ASP A 95 -2.88 -1.05 -15.37
N ASN A 96 -3.05 0.28 -15.40
CA ASN A 96 -4.15 0.99 -14.73
C ASN A 96 -4.36 0.61 -13.27
N THR A 97 -3.27 0.21 -12.60
CA THR A 97 -3.31 -0.24 -11.21
C THR A 97 -2.42 0.62 -10.33
N THR A 98 -2.97 1.10 -9.23
CA THR A 98 -2.23 1.81 -8.19
C THR A 98 -2.46 1.19 -6.83
N VAL A 99 -1.53 1.44 -5.90
CA VAL A 99 -1.65 1.04 -4.50
C VAL A 99 -1.25 2.18 -3.58
N GLU A 100 -2.01 2.39 -2.52
CA GLU A 100 -1.63 3.18 -1.37
C GLU A 100 -1.43 2.25 -0.18
N VAL A 101 -0.25 2.32 0.45
CA VAL A 101 0.06 1.55 1.66
C VAL A 101 -0.05 2.47 2.87
N VAL A 102 -0.91 2.10 3.82
CA VAL A 102 -1.13 2.83 5.06
C VAL A 102 -0.58 2.00 6.21
N LYS A 103 0.52 2.47 6.82
CA LYS A 103 1.07 1.84 8.01
C LYS A 103 0.13 2.10 9.20
N VAL A 104 -0.43 1.04 9.77
CA VAL A 104 -1.30 1.09 10.95
C VAL A 104 -0.47 0.89 12.22
N SER A 105 0.52 0.00 12.17
CA SER A 105 1.49 -0.27 13.24
C SER A 105 2.74 -0.93 12.64
N ASP A 106 3.73 -1.25 13.47
CA ASP A 106 4.91 -2.00 13.01
C ASP A 106 4.56 -3.42 12.53
N TYR A 107 3.39 -3.93 12.91
CA TYR A 107 2.92 -5.29 12.61
C TYR A 107 1.67 -5.32 11.73
N ARG A 108 1.21 -4.17 11.20
CA ARG A 108 0.01 -4.12 10.36
C ARG A 108 0.07 -2.98 9.35
N ASN A 109 -0.18 -3.33 8.09
CA ASN A 109 -0.38 -2.40 7.00
C ASN A 109 -1.75 -2.64 6.36
N ASN A 110 -2.45 -1.57 6.00
CA ASN A 110 -3.59 -1.62 5.08
C ASN A 110 -3.12 -1.24 3.68
N GLN A 111 -3.71 -1.83 2.65
CA GLN A 111 -3.45 -1.48 1.26
C GLN A 111 -4.78 -1.10 0.59
N ILE A 112 -4.77 0.00 -0.12
CA ILE A 112 -5.89 0.48 -0.94
C ILE A 112 -5.47 0.36 -2.40
N TRP A 113 -6.04 -0.61 -3.09
CA TRP A 113 -5.77 -0.90 -4.50
C TRP A 113 -6.81 -0.22 -5.36
N THR A 114 -6.37 0.43 -6.43
CA THR A 114 -7.27 0.95 -7.46
C THR A 114 -6.88 0.34 -8.79
N HIS A 115 -7.80 -0.38 -9.41
CA HIS A 115 -7.64 -0.98 -10.73
C HIS A 115 -8.84 -0.58 -11.60
N GLU A 116 -8.57 0.09 -12.73
CA GLU A 116 -9.61 0.61 -13.63
C GLU A 116 -10.71 1.40 -12.90
N GLY A 117 -10.33 2.20 -11.90
CA GLY A 117 -11.25 2.99 -11.10
C GLY A 117 -11.99 2.22 -9.99
N LYS A 118 -11.86 0.89 -9.92
CA LYS A 118 -12.44 0.07 -8.86
C LYS A 118 -11.50 0.01 -7.65
N ILE A 119 -12.00 0.37 -6.49
CA ILE A 119 -11.24 0.38 -5.23
C ILE A 119 -11.43 -0.93 -4.48
N THR A 120 -10.33 -1.49 -3.99
CA THR A 120 -10.29 -2.71 -3.17
C THR A 120 -9.38 -2.46 -1.97
N GLN A 121 -9.83 -2.85 -0.79
CA GLN A 121 -9.04 -2.73 0.44
C GLN A 121 -8.61 -4.10 0.93
N THR A 122 -7.33 -4.21 1.27
CA THR A 122 -6.70 -5.40 1.83
C THR A 122 -5.87 -5.00 3.05
N HIS A 123 -5.37 -5.98 3.79
CA HIS A 123 -4.41 -5.70 4.85
C HIS A 123 -3.43 -6.85 5.02
N SER A 124 -2.28 -6.53 5.57
CA SER A 124 -1.28 -7.52 5.95
C SER A 124 -0.91 -7.36 7.42
N THR A 125 -0.64 -8.49 8.06
CA THR A 125 -0.12 -8.53 9.44
C THR A 125 1.21 -9.26 9.47
N LEU A 126 2.09 -8.84 10.39
CA LEU A 126 3.39 -9.45 10.65
C LEU A 126 3.38 -10.07 12.04
N SER A 127 3.88 -11.30 12.19
CA SER A 127 4.08 -11.92 13.49
C SER A 127 5.12 -11.15 14.33
N LYS A 128 5.02 -11.21 15.66
CA LYS A 128 5.93 -10.47 16.55
C LYS A 128 7.40 -10.87 16.41
N ASP A 129 7.66 -12.10 16.00
CA ASP A 129 9.02 -12.62 15.74
C ASP A 129 9.51 -12.26 14.32
N GLY A 130 8.68 -11.59 13.49
CA GLY A 130 9.03 -11.15 12.16
C GLY A 130 9.20 -12.28 11.14
N LYS A 131 8.68 -13.49 11.40
CA LYS A 131 8.89 -14.68 10.54
C LYS A 131 7.70 -15.05 9.68
N VAL A 132 6.50 -14.57 10.03
CA VAL A 132 5.27 -14.88 9.31
C VAL A 132 4.54 -13.60 8.96
N GLN A 133 4.23 -13.43 7.69
CA GLN A 133 3.35 -12.38 7.21
C GLN A 133 2.03 -13.03 6.75
N THR A 134 0.90 -12.45 7.10
CA THR A 134 -0.40 -12.89 6.60
C THR A 134 -1.06 -11.75 5.82
N PHE A 135 -1.35 -12.00 4.57
CA PHE A 135 -2.13 -11.11 3.70
C PHE A 135 -3.60 -11.54 3.74
N TYR A 136 -4.47 -10.56 3.88
CA TYR A 136 -5.92 -10.74 3.85
C TYR A 136 -6.47 -9.97 2.65
N GLY A 137 -6.91 -10.71 1.66
CA GLY A 137 -7.58 -10.19 0.48
C GLY A 137 -8.94 -9.59 0.81
N ALA A 138 -9.45 -8.78 -0.10
CA ALA A 138 -10.79 -8.21 0.05
C ALA A 138 -11.85 -9.31 0.04
N PRO A 139 -12.93 -9.15 0.82
CA PRO A 139 -14.10 -10.01 0.69
C PRO A 139 -14.65 -9.99 -0.74
N GLY A 140 -14.94 -11.16 -1.26
CA GLY A 140 -15.45 -11.32 -2.62
C GLY A 140 -16.30 -12.57 -2.74
N THR A 141 -16.54 -13.00 -3.97
CA THR A 141 -17.20 -14.26 -4.27
C THR A 141 -16.33 -15.07 -5.21
N TYR A 142 -16.28 -16.37 -5.01
CA TYR A 142 -15.61 -17.32 -5.88
C TYR A 142 -16.59 -18.38 -6.35
N ARG A 143 -16.48 -18.76 -7.62
CA ARG A 143 -17.23 -19.88 -8.22
C ARG A 143 -16.25 -20.91 -8.73
N ALA A 144 -16.24 -22.07 -8.09
CA ALA A 144 -15.37 -23.15 -8.52
C ALA A 144 -15.78 -23.67 -9.91
N PRO A 145 -14.84 -24.20 -10.71
CA PRO A 145 -15.16 -24.83 -11.98
C PRO A 145 -16.24 -25.92 -11.80
N GLY A 146 -17.30 -25.87 -12.62
CA GLY A 146 -18.45 -26.79 -12.54
C GLY A 146 -19.54 -26.41 -11.52
N GLU A 147 -19.33 -25.41 -10.64
CA GLU A 147 -20.40 -24.94 -9.75
C GLU A 147 -21.28 -23.89 -10.46
N THR A 148 -22.59 -23.91 -10.13
CA THR A 148 -23.56 -22.96 -10.69
C THR A 148 -23.67 -21.68 -9.85
N LYS A 149 -23.28 -21.73 -8.57
CA LYS A 149 -23.40 -20.60 -7.63
C LYS A 149 -22.05 -20.15 -7.12
N ALA A 150 -21.83 -18.85 -7.08
CA ALA A 150 -20.69 -18.26 -6.40
C ALA A 150 -20.90 -18.29 -4.88
N LYS A 151 -19.84 -18.54 -4.11
CA LYS A 151 -19.84 -18.53 -2.64
C LYS A 151 -19.03 -17.33 -2.14
N PRO A 152 -19.39 -16.72 -0.99
CA PRO A 152 -18.53 -15.73 -0.35
C PRO A 152 -17.14 -16.32 -0.10
N PHE A 153 -16.12 -15.53 -0.40
CA PHE A 153 -14.72 -15.92 -0.22
C PHE A 153 -13.90 -14.73 0.26
N SER A 154 -12.95 -14.99 1.14
CA SER A 154 -11.89 -14.06 1.49
C SER A 154 -10.56 -14.79 1.34
N GLU A 155 -9.69 -14.27 0.49
CA GLU A 155 -8.34 -14.78 0.33
C GLU A 155 -7.53 -14.56 1.60
N VAL A 156 -6.76 -15.57 2.00
CA VAL A 156 -5.79 -15.45 3.10
C VAL A 156 -4.52 -16.14 2.64
N VAL A 157 -3.44 -15.38 2.50
CA VAL A 157 -2.14 -15.92 2.12
C VAL A 157 -1.17 -15.78 3.28
N VAL A 158 -0.63 -16.90 3.73
CA VAL A 158 0.38 -16.97 4.78
C VAL A 158 1.74 -17.11 4.13
N TYR A 159 2.60 -16.12 4.33
CA TYR A 159 3.98 -16.10 3.85
C TYR A 159 4.94 -16.38 4.99
N GLU A 160 5.96 -17.16 4.71
CA GLU A 160 7.06 -17.46 5.63
C GLU A 160 8.35 -16.81 5.13
N LYS A 161 9.11 -16.20 6.04
CA LYS A 161 10.37 -15.53 5.73
C LYS A 161 11.44 -16.56 5.41
N GLN A 162 12.19 -16.31 4.34
CA GLN A 162 13.32 -17.14 3.90
C GLN A 162 14.63 -16.68 4.54
#